data_7f2592ed1d1730bd25a96409bf694dc0
#
_entry.id   7f2592ed1d1730bd25a96409bf694dc0
#
_cell.length_a   1.000
_cell.length_b   1.000
_cell.length_c   1.000
_cell.angle_alpha   90.00
_cell.angle_beta   90.00
_cell.angle_gamma   90.00
#
_symmetry.space_group_name_H-M   'P 1'
#
loop_
_entity.id
_entity.type
_entity.pdbx_description
1 polymer ?
#
loop_
_entity_poly.entity_id
_entity_poly.type
_entity_poly.pdbx_seq_one_letter_code
_entity_poly.pdbx_strand_id
1 'polypeptide(L)'
;MKIIDFHTHIWPDDIAKRAIEKITNTTPGAKAFSDGTLNGLKNSMNQAGINCAVILPIATKPTQVETINNSCKNLMSDRIVPFGTIYPKTKKFPKDIEYLANIGVKGIKMHPEYQNFYIQEKKYFPIYEILQHKDLILVFHAGKDPGPFLGDHALPDAIKKVHQNFPKLKIVAAHMGGWMLWKQVEKEIIDLPIFFDTSATRRWIGTERFLRMIKKHGTEKILFGTDSPWFNQKKDVEWLYTLKVSWEDKEKIFYKNAKELLKINL
;
A
#
# COMPACT_ATOMS: atom_id res chain seq x y z
N MET A 1 -2.86 22.73 0.40
CA MET A 1 -3.40 21.52 1.07
C MET A 1 -2.25 20.56 1.35
N LYS A 2 -2.21 19.93 2.53
CA LYS A 2 -1.20 18.89 2.81
C LYS A 2 -1.53 17.60 2.04
N ILE A 3 -0.49 16.83 1.69
CA ILE A 3 -0.61 15.58 0.93
C ILE A 3 0.21 14.50 1.63
N ILE A 4 -0.41 13.35 1.88
CA ILE A 4 0.26 12.12 2.32
C ILE A 4 0.16 11.11 1.19
N ASP A 5 1.30 10.65 0.67
CA ASP A 5 1.35 9.53 -0.26
C ASP A 5 1.40 8.22 0.53
N PHE A 6 0.30 7.50 0.56
CA PHE A 6 0.16 6.29 1.39
C PHE A 6 0.81 5.04 0.77
N HIS A 7 1.35 5.12 -0.45
CA HIS A 7 1.90 3.95 -1.14
C HIS A 7 3.17 4.29 -1.91
N THR A 8 4.32 4.05 -1.30
CA THR A 8 5.63 4.25 -1.92
C THR A 8 6.58 3.10 -1.58
N HIS A 9 7.58 2.90 -2.43
CA HIS A 9 8.62 1.90 -2.27
C HIS A 9 10.00 2.54 -2.39
N ILE A 10 10.94 2.07 -1.58
CA ILE A 10 12.37 2.38 -1.67
C ILE A 10 13.20 1.13 -1.39
N TRP A 11 14.44 1.20 -1.78
CA TRP A 11 15.50 0.22 -1.46
C TRP A 11 16.70 0.94 -0.85
N PRO A 12 17.53 0.26 -0.06
CA PRO A 12 18.85 0.75 0.33
C PRO A 12 19.67 1.17 -0.91
N ASP A 13 20.46 2.23 -0.79
CA ASP A 13 21.15 2.87 -1.91
C ASP A 13 22.04 1.90 -2.69
N ASP A 14 22.68 0.96 -1.99
CA ASP A 14 23.59 -0.06 -2.57
C ASP A 14 22.88 -1.11 -3.44
N ILE A 15 21.56 -1.29 -3.29
CA ILE A 15 20.77 -2.26 -4.05
C ILE A 15 19.70 -1.63 -4.92
N ALA A 16 19.37 -0.35 -4.73
CA ALA A 16 18.24 0.32 -5.39
C ALA A 16 18.29 0.17 -6.92
N LYS A 17 19.44 0.48 -7.53
CA LYS A 17 19.63 0.36 -8.98
C LYS A 17 19.32 -1.06 -9.48
N ARG A 18 19.89 -2.08 -8.83
CA ARG A 18 19.68 -3.49 -9.23
C ARG A 18 18.24 -3.94 -9.03
N ALA A 19 17.57 -3.44 -7.96
CA ALA A 19 16.17 -3.75 -7.70
C ALA A 19 15.27 -3.16 -8.79
N ILE A 20 15.49 -1.90 -9.16
CA ILE A 20 14.77 -1.22 -10.25
C ILE A 20 14.98 -1.97 -11.58
N GLU A 21 16.22 -2.24 -11.96
CA GLU A 21 16.55 -2.95 -13.19
C GLU A 21 15.90 -4.33 -13.24
N LYS A 22 15.97 -5.09 -12.16
CA LYS A 22 15.35 -6.41 -12.09
C LYS A 22 13.85 -6.35 -12.33
N ILE A 23 13.13 -5.44 -11.66
CA ILE A 23 11.67 -5.33 -11.77
C ILE A 23 11.28 -4.82 -13.16
N THR A 24 11.97 -3.81 -13.70
CA THR A 24 11.69 -3.30 -15.06
C THR A 24 11.93 -4.36 -16.14
N ASN A 25 12.93 -5.22 -15.97
CA ASN A 25 13.24 -6.28 -16.92
C ASN A 25 12.26 -7.47 -16.84
N THR A 26 11.61 -7.68 -15.69
CA THR A 26 10.70 -8.82 -15.49
C THR A 26 9.22 -8.44 -15.55
N THR A 27 8.90 -7.15 -15.56
CA THR A 27 7.52 -6.64 -15.54
C THR A 27 7.24 -5.83 -16.82
N PRO A 28 6.44 -6.34 -17.75
CA PRO A 28 6.15 -5.65 -19.00
C PRO A 28 5.57 -4.25 -18.77
N GLY A 29 6.20 -3.25 -19.39
CA GLY A 29 5.76 -1.85 -19.33
C GLY A 29 6.10 -1.12 -18.01
N ALA A 30 6.79 -1.76 -17.08
CA ALA A 30 7.27 -1.09 -15.86
C ALA A 30 8.35 -0.05 -16.22
N LYS A 31 8.22 1.13 -15.61
CA LYS A 31 9.19 2.22 -15.73
C LYS A 31 9.29 2.92 -14.38
N ALA A 32 10.51 3.08 -13.89
CA ALA A 32 10.76 3.87 -12.69
C ALA A 32 10.82 5.37 -13.03
N PHE A 33 10.26 6.20 -12.15
CA PHE A 33 10.27 7.67 -12.23
C PHE A 33 11.20 8.31 -11.20
N SER A 34 11.81 7.51 -10.33
CA SER A 34 12.93 7.87 -9.47
C SER A 34 13.90 6.69 -9.36
N ASP A 35 15.05 6.90 -8.75
CA ASP A 35 16.10 5.90 -8.61
C ASP A 35 15.81 4.82 -7.54
N GLY A 36 14.66 4.91 -6.87
CA GLY A 36 14.24 3.96 -5.84
C GLY A 36 14.94 4.13 -4.49
N THR A 37 15.74 5.18 -4.31
CA THR A 37 16.37 5.51 -3.02
C THR A 37 15.48 6.39 -2.16
N LEU A 38 15.81 6.53 -0.87
CA LEU A 38 15.14 7.49 0.01
C LEU A 38 15.31 8.94 -0.49
N ASN A 39 16.48 9.29 -1.00
CA ASN A 39 16.73 10.61 -1.55
C ASN A 39 15.94 10.84 -2.83
N GLY A 40 15.86 9.85 -3.72
CA GLY A 40 15.03 9.90 -4.91
C GLY A 40 13.55 10.08 -4.60
N LEU A 41 13.03 9.37 -3.58
CA LEU A 41 11.66 9.56 -3.10
C LEU A 41 11.44 10.99 -2.57
N LYS A 42 12.32 11.50 -1.70
CA LYS A 42 12.21 12.87 -1.14
C LYS A 42 12.25 13.94 -2.24
N ASN A 43 13.09 13.78 -3.24
CA ASN A 43 13.15 14.70 -4.39
C ASN A 43 11.85 14.67 -5.20
N SER A 44 11.31 13.49 -5.48
CA SER A 44 10.03 13.32 -6.17
C SER A 44 8.86 13.92 -5.36
N MET A 45 8.82 13.71 -4.05
CA MET A 45 7.86 14.33 -3.14
C MET A 45 7.92 15.86 -3.20
N ASN A 46 9.13 16.45 -3.18
CA ASN A 46 9.30 17.90 -3.27
C ASN A 46 8.74 18.46 -4.58
N GLN A 47 9.01 17.80 -5.70
CA GLN A 47 8.48 18.19 -7.01
C GLN A 47 6.95 18.06 -7.13
N ALA A 48 6.37 17.15 -6.35
CA ALA A 48 4.93 16.88 -6.34
C ALA A 48 4.17 17.65 -5.24
N GLY A 49 4.86 18.37 -4.35
CA GLY A 49 4.26 19.03 -3.20
C GLY A 49 3.74 18.07 -2.11
N ILE A 50 4.31 16.84 -2.04
CA ILE A 50 3.93 15.82 -1.05
C ILE A 50 4.67 16.08 0.27
N ASN A 51 3.92 16.16 1.36
CA ASN A 51 4.43 16.47 2.68
C ASN A 51 5.00 15.23 3.39
N CYS A 52 4.32 14.08 3.25
CA CYS A 52 4.69 12.84 3.92
C CYS A 52 4.45 11.65 3.00
N ALA A 53 5.27 10.62 3.12
CA ALA A 53 5.10 9.35 2.40
C ALA A 53 5.13 8.15 3.34
N VAL A 54 4.27 7.19 3.08
CA VAL A 54 4.30 5.87 3.71
C VAL A 54 5.15 4.95 2.83
N ILE A 55 6.20 4.36 3.42
CA ILE A 55 7.05 3.38 2.74
C ILE A 55 6.52 1.98 3.05
N LEU A 56 6.22 1.21 2.00
CA LEU A 56 5.66 -0.12 2.06
C LEU A 56 6.70 -1.18 1.61
N PRO A 57 7.57 -1.65 2.49
CA PRO A 57 8.60 -2.62 2.14
C PRO A 57 8.02 -4.02 1.96
N ILE A 58 8.68 -4.84 1.14
CA ILE A 58 8.27 -6.22 0.86
C ILE A 58 9.45 -7.16 1.06
N ALA A 59 9.35 -8.08 2.03
CA ALA A 59 10.28 -9.20 2.13
C ALA A 59 9.82 -10.33 1.19
N THR A 60 10.59 -10.59 0.14
CA THR A 60 10.34 -11.69 -0.81
C THR A 60 10.97 -13.01 -0.36
N LYS A 61 11.79 -12.97 0.70
CA LYS A 61 12.44 -14.11 1.36
C LYS A 61 12.44 -13.91 2.87
N PRO A 62 12.38 -14.99 3.66
CA PRO A 62 12.39 -14.89 5.13
C PRO A 62 13.63 -14.21 5.70
N THR A 63 14.79 -14.34 5.05
CA THR A 63 16.06 -13.74 5.48
C THR A 63 16.10 -12.22 5.35
N GLN A 64 15.17 -11.60 4.63
CA GLN A 64 15.10 -10.14 4.45
C GLN A 64 14.32 -9.43 5.55
N VAL A 65 13.43 -10.15 6.27
CA VAL A 65 12.48 -9.55 7.22
C VAL A 65 13.18 -8.74 8.30
N GLU A 66 14.16 -9.32 8.95
CA GLU A 66 14.89 -8.68 10.06
C GLU A 66 15.61 -7.40 9.60
N THR A 67 16.37 -7.46 8.50
CA THR A 67 17.07 -6.29 7.94
C THR A 67 16.12 -5.17 7.57
N ILE A 68 15.01 -5.49 6.88
CA ILE A 68 14.01 -4.52 6.48
C ILE A 68 13.35 -3.89 7.72
N ASN A 69 12.92 -4.69 8.67
CA ASN A 69 12.23 -4.19 9.86
C ASN A 69 13.15 -3.35 10.76
N ASN A 70 14.41 -3.71 10.88
CA ASN A 70 15.41 -2.93 11.63
C ASN A 70 15.63 -1.54 11.01
N SER A 71 15.54 -1.41 9.68
CA SER A 71 15.71 -0.12 9.01
C SER A 71 14.57 0.87 9.31
N CYS A 72 13.40 0.39 9.75
CA CYS A 72 12.24 1.26 10.01
C CYS A 72 12.55 2.39 11.01
N LYS A 73 13.30 2.08 12.09
CA LYS A 73 13.67 3.10 13.10
C LYS A 73 14.44 4.28 12.50
N ASN A 74 15.37 3.99 11.61
CA ASN A 74 16.22 5.00 10.98
C ASN A 74 15.49 5.80 9.89
N LEU A 75 14.41 5.24 9.35
CA LEU A 75 13.59 5.87 8.32
C LEU A 75 12.51 6.80 8.91
N MET A 76 12.06 6.56 10.15
CA MET A 76 11.01 7.36 10.79
C MET A 76 11.40 8.84 10.88
N SER A 77 10.53 9.70 10.38
CA SER A 77 10.67 11.15 10.48
C SER A 77 9.30 11.82 10.25
N ASP A 78 9.22 13.14 10.41
CA ASP A 78 7.99 13.91 10.13
C ASP A 78 7.50 13.74 8.69
N ARG A 79 8.37 13.37 7.77
CA ARG A 79 8.06 13.20 6.35
C ARG A 79 7.96 11.75 5.87
N ILE A 80 8.40 10.79 6.68
CA ILE A 80 8.47 9.38 6.29
C ILE A 80 7.88 8.50 7.39
N VAL A 81 6.89 7.72 7.02
CA VAL A 81 6.24 6.71 7.88
C VAL A 81 6.54 5.33 7.30
N PRO A 82 7.58 4.63 7.79
CA PRO A 82 7.85 3.28 7.32
C PRO A 82 6.84 2.30 7.91
N PHE A 83 6.35 1.40 7.09
CA PHE A 83 5.66 0.19 7.52
C PHE A 83 6.68 -0.95 7.64
N GLY A 84 6.31 -1.99 8.37
CA GLY A 84 7.07 -3.21 8.42
C GLY A 84 6.65 -4.22 7.34
N THR A 85 7.33 -5.33 7.34
CA THR A 85 6.98 -6.50 6.53
C THR A 85 7.15 -7.79 7.32
N ILE A 86 6.45 -8.84 6.91
CA ILE A 86 6.63 -10.19 7.43
C ILE A 86 6.72 -11.18 6.27
N TYR A 87 7.27 -12.36 6.52
CA TYR A 87 7.20 -13.45 5.54
C TYR A 87 6.20 -14.50 6.04
N PRO A 88 5.01 -14.65 5.41
CA PRO A 88 3.88 -15.38 5.99
C PRO A 88 4.13 -16.88 6.17
N LYS A 89 5.09 -17.45 5.42
CA LYS A 89 5.38 -18.90 5.45
C LYS A 89 6.38 -19.31 6.53
N THR A 90 6.79 -18.42 7.44
CA THR A 90 7.66 -18.75 8.58
C THR A 90 6.89 -18.72 9.88
N LYS A 91 7.39 -19.46 10.88
CA LYS A 91 6.88 -19.42 12.26
C LYS A 91 7.39 -18.20 13.04
N LYS A 92 8.17 -17.29 12.42
CA LYS A 92 8.75 -16.11 13.08
C LYS A 92 7.82 -14.91 13.12
N PHE A 93 6.75 -14.88 12.32
CA PHE A 93 5.88 -13.71 12.18
C PHE A 93 5.33 -13.15 13.53
N PRO A 94 5.05 -13.93 14.59
CA PRO A 94 4.60 -13.33 15.84
C PRO A 94 5.68 -12.44 16.49
N LYS A 95 6.95 -12.88 16.47
CA LYS A 95 8.08 -12.09 16.98
C LYS A 95 8.33 -10.87 16.11
N ASP A 96 8.24 -11.00 14.78
CA ASP A 96 8.42 -9.91 13.84
C ASP A 96 7.36 -8.82 14.05
N ILE A 97 6.08 -9.21 14.21
CA ILE A 97 4.97 -8.28 14.48
C ILE A 97 5.14 -7.60 15.85
N GLU A 98 5.51 -8.37 16.89
CA GLU A 98 5.77 -7.82 18.22
C GLU A 98 6.88 -6.76 18.19
N TYR A 99 7.99 -7.06 17.52
CA TYR A 99 9.10 -6.12 17.35
C TYR A 99 8.63 -4.82 16.68
N LEU A 100 7.88 -4.94 15.56
CA LEU A 100 7.37 -3.78 14.81
C LEU A 100 6.41 -2.92 15.66
N ALA A 101 5.52 -3.55 16.42
CA ALA A 101 4.62 -2.83 17.34
C ALA A 101 5.43 -2.07 18.41
N ASN A 102 6.45 -2.71 19.01
CA ASN A 102 7.27 -2.11 20.07
C ASN A 102 8.11 -0.92 19.59
N ILE A 103 8.52 -0.91 18.32
CA ILE A 103 9.23 0.24 17.75
C ILE A 103 8.31 1.34 17.21
N GLY A 104 6.98 1.17 17.32
CA GLY A 104 5.99 2.19 16.95
C GLY A 104 5.62 2.25 15.46
N VAL A 105 5.92 1.20 14.67
CA VAL A 105 5.49 1.06 13.27
C VAL A 105 3.96 0.99 13.21
N LYS A 106 3.35 1.69 12.26
CA LYS A 106 1.88 1.83 12.18
C LYS A 106 1.19 0.67 11.48
N GLY A 107 1.92 -0.10 10.68
CA GLY A 107 1.33 -1.20 9.92
C GLY A 107 2.35 -2.07 9.20
N ILE A 108 1.83 -3.05 8.50
CA ILE A 108 2.60 -4.06 7.76
C ILE A 108 2.11 -4.12 6.33
N LYS A 109 3.05 -4.17 5.39
CA LYS A 109 2.80 -4.50 3.99
C LYS A 109 3.00 -5.99 3.74
N MET A 110 2.03 -6.60 3.09
CA MET A 110 2.16 -7.93 2.50
C MET A 110 1.89 -7.87 1.00
N HIS A 111 2.65 -8.63 0.24
CA HIS A 111 2.50 -8.74 -1.22
C HIS A 111 2.26 -10.19 -1.61
N PRO A 112 1.00 -10.61 -1.70
CA PRO A 112 0.64 -12.02 -1.89
C PRO A 112 1.28 -12.66 -3.12
N GLU A 113 1.45 -11.93 -4.22
CA GLU A 113 2.12 -12.43 -5.44
C GLU A 113 3.61 -12.69 -5.20
N TYR A 114 4.38 -11.70 -4.70
CA TYR A 114 5.80 -11.85 -4.42
C TYR A 114 6.10 -12.84 -3.30
N GLN A 115 5.18 -13.01 -2.36
CA GLN A 115 5.32 -13.93 -1.23
C GLN A 115 4.65 -15.29 -1.49
N ASN A 116 3.96 -15.43 -2.64
CA ASN A 116 3.30 -16.63 -3.14
C ASN A 116 2.41 -17.30 -2.08
N PHE A 117 1.36 -16.60 -1.62
CA PHE A 117 0.40 -17.11 -0.65
C PHE A 117 -1.01 -16.56 -0.90
N TYR A 118 -2.02 -17.39 -0.72
CA TYR A 118 -3.41 -16.99 -0.83
C TYR A 118 -3.89 -16.43 0.51
N ILE A 119 -4.31 -15.16 0.52
CA ILE A 119 -4.62 -14.42 1.76
C ILE A 119 -5.77 -15.04 2.57
N GLN A 120 -6.71 -15.75 1.92
CA GLN A 120 -7.89 -16.34 2.56
C GLN A 120 -7.63 -17.74 3.19
N GLU A 121 -6.42 -18.28 3.07
CA GLU A 121 -6.10 -19.58 3.67
C GLU A 121 -6.02 -19.48 5.20
N LYS A 122 -6.75 -20.33 5.89
CA LYS A 122 -6.84 -20.34 7.36
C LYS A 122 -5.50 -20.42 8.08
N LYS A 123 -4.47 -21.01 7.47
CA LYS A 123 -3.13 -21.10 8.06
C LYS A 123 -2.46 -19.74 8.28
N TYR A 124 -2.94 -18.67 7.61
CA TYR A 124 -2.45 -17.29 7.78
C TYR A 124 -3.32 -16.45 8.72
N PHE A 125 -4.46 -16.96 9.16
CA PHE A 125 -5.35 -16.27 10.08
C PHE A 125 -4.71 -15.83 11.41
N PRO A 126 -3.77 -16.59 12.00
CA PRO A 126 -3.03 -16.11 13.17
C PRO A 126 -2.27 -14.81 12.96
N ILE A 127 -1.84 -14.52 11.73
CA ILE A 127 -1.21 -13.23 11.37
C ILE A 127 -2.22 -12.10 11.54
N TYR A 128 -3.42 -12.27 10.97
CA TYR A 128 -4.46 -11.25 10.98
C TYR A 128 -5.02 -11.01 12.39
N GLU A 129 -5.12 -12.06 13.17
CA GLU A 129 -5.53 -11.99 14.57
C GLU A 129 -4.57 -11.15 15.40
N ILE A 130 -3.25 -11.38 15.28
CA ILE A 130 -2.24 -10.60 15.98
C ILE A 130 -2.25 -9.14 15.51
N LEU A 131 -2.34 -8.88 14.20
CA LEU A 131 -2.40 -7.52 13.65
C LEU A 131 -3.62 -6.76 14.15
N GLN A 132 -4.79 -7.40 14.16
CA GLN A 132 -6.02 -6.83 14.71
C GLN A 132 -5.89 -6.52 16.22
N HIS A 133 -5.31 -7.45 17.00
CA HIS A 133 -5.11 -7.26 18.44
C HIS A 133 -4.11 -6.11 18.74
N LYS A 134 -3.09 -5.96 17.93
CA LYS A 134 -2.07 -4.90 18.07
C LYS A 134 -2.51 -3.56 17.44
N ASP A 135 -3.71 -3.45 16.89
CA ASP A 135 -4.22 -2.27 16.19
C ASP A 135 -3.34 -1.81 15.00
N LEU A 136 -2.60 -2.75 14.40
CA LEU A 136 -1.74 -2.48 13.25
C LEU A 136 -2.52 -2.49 11.94
N ILE A 137 -2.16 -1.59 11.03
CA ILE A 137 -2.73 -1.51 9.69
C ILE A 137 -2.12 -2.60 8.81
N LEU A 138 -2.97 -3.32 8.07
CA LEU A 138 -2.53 -4.30 7.09
C LEU A 138 -2.76 -3.78 5.68
N VAL A 139 -1.68 -3.58 4.91
CA VAL A 139 -1.74 -3.22 3.50
C VAL A 139 -1.49 -4.46 2.65
N PHE A 140 -2.47 -4.86 1.88
CA PHE A 140 -2.31 -5.87 0.84
C PHE A 140 -2.07 -5.21 -0.52
N HIS A 141 -1.11 -5.74 -1.31
CA HIS A 141 -1.26 -5.68 -2.75
C HIS A 141 -2.54 -6.41 -3.12
N ALA A 142 -3.41 -5.82 -3.94
CA ALA A 142 -4.72 -6.36 -4.25
C ALA A 142 -4.97 -6.41 -5.76
N GLY A 143 -5.63 -7.47 -6.20
CA GLY A 143 -5.92 -7.71 -7.61
C GLY A 143 -4.80 -8.45 -8.34
N LYS A 144 -4.67 -8.16 -9.63
CA LYS A 144 -3.60 -8.73 -10.47
C LYS A 144 -2.27 -8.01 -10.23
N ASP A 145 -1.19 -8.66 -10.64
CA ASP A 145 0.14 -8.04 -10.70
C ASP A 145 0.72 -8.27 -12.11
N PRO A 146 1.37 -7.27 -12.73
CA PRO A 146 1.93 -7.40 -14.07
C PRO A 146 3.23 -8.21 -14.12
N GLY A 147 3.78 -8.61 -12.96
CA GLY A 147 4.97 -9.44 -12.87
C GLY A 147 4.73 -10.89 -13.35
N PRO A 148 5.79 -11.69 -13.44
CA PRO A 148 5.72 -13.07 -13.91
C PRO A 148 5.19 -14.03 -12.84
N PHE A 149 3.98 -13.78 -12.32
CA PHE A 149 3.37 -14.60 -11.28
C PHE A 149 2.35 -15.58 -11.84
N LEU A 150 2.25 -16.73 -11.20
CA LEU A 150 1.25 -17.76 -11.49
C LEU A 150 0.18 -17.71 -10.41
N GLY A 151 -0.96 -17.16 -10.76
CA GLY A 151 -2.12 -17.08 -9.88
C GLY A 151 -2.52 -15.66 -9.50
N ASP A 152 -3.69 -15.55 -8.92
CA ASP A 152 -4.28 -14.33 -8.38
C ASP A 152 -4.49 -14.56 -6.88
N HIS A 153 -3.56 -14.06 -6.04
CA HIS A 153 -3.47 -14.44 -4.63
C HIS A 153 -4.29 -13.55 -3.69
N ALA A 154 -4.66 -12.34 -4.14
CA ALA A 154 -5.42 -11.37 -3.36
C ALA A 154 -6.60 -10.80 -4.17
N LEU A 155 -7.49 -11.67 -4.59
CA LEU A 155 -8.73 -11.31 -5.27
C LEU A 155 -9.69 -10.56 -4.34
N PRO A 156 -10.61 -9.73 -4.85
CA PRO A 156 -11.59 -9.02 -4.04
C PRO A 156 -12.42 -9.92 -3.12
N ASP A 157 -12.86 -11.09 -3.59
CA ASP A 157 -13.59 -12.05 -2.74
C ASP A 157 -12.72 -12.65 -1.62
N ALA A 158 -11.42 -12.82 -1.86
CA ALA A 158 -10.47 -13.24 -0.83
C ALA A 158 -10.28 -12.16 0.25
N ILE A 159 -10.20 -10.88 -0.14
CA ILE A 159 -10.17 -9.74 0.80
C ILE A 159 -11.46 -9.71 1.64
N LYS A 160 -12.62 -9.92 1.00
CA LYS A 160 -13.91 -10.02 1.69
C LYS A 160 -13.90 -11.11 2.76
N LYS A 161 -13.38 -12.31 2.43
CA LYS A 161 -13.25 -13.43 3.39
C LYS A 161 -12.36 -13.08 4.57
N VAL A 162 -11.23 -12.40 4.34
CA VAL A 162 -10.36 -11.94 5.43
C VAL A 162 -11.09 -10.95 6.30
N HIS A 163 -11.74 -9.93 5.74
CA HIS A 163 -12.50 -8.94 6.50
C HIS A 163 -13.66 -9.58 7.32
N GLN A 164 -14.38 -10.53 6.75
CA GLN A 164 -15.47 -11.24 7.45
C GLN A 164 -14.98 -12.01 8.70
N ASN A 165 -13.77 -12.57 8.65
CA ASN A 165 -13.17 -13.27 9.79
C ASN A 165 -12.49 -12.32 10.78
N PHE A 166 -12.03 -11.15 10.32
CA PHE A 166 -11.32 -10.15 11.11
C PHE A 166 -11.91 -8.75 10.92
N PRO A 167 -13.16 -8.51 11.37
CA PRO A 167 -13.89 -7.27 11.05
C PRO A 167 -13.31 -6.01 11.71
N LYS A 168 -12.47 -6.14 12.73
CA LYS A 168 -11.78 -5.02 13.38
C LYS A 168 -10.38 -4.76 12.80
N LEU A 169 -9.89 -5.63 11.91
CA LEU A 169 -8.60 -5.43 11.27
C LEU A 169 -8.66 -4.23 10.30
N LYS A 170 -7.75 -3.30 10.46
CA LYS A 170 -7.60 -2.16 9.55
C LYS A 170 -6.95 -2.61 8.26
N ILE A 171 -7.74 -2.91 7.25
CA ILE A 171 -7.25 -3.36 5.94
C ILE A 171 -7.18 -2.17 4.99
N VAL A 172 -6.05 -2.04 4.29
CA VAL A 172 -5.89 -1.21 3.09
C VAL A 172 -5.69 -2.15 1.91
N ALA A 173 -6.69 -2.25 1.05
CA ALA A 173 -6.60 -2.97 -0.22
C ALA A 173 -6.06 -2.01 -1.29
N ALA A 174 -4.82 -2.20 -1.69
CA ALA A 174 -4.14 -1.32 -2.61
C ALA A 174 -4.82 -1.26 -3.99
N HIS A 175 -4.49 -0.22 -4.77
CA HIS A 175 -4.88 -0.09 -6.17
C HIS A 175 -6.41 -0.04 -6.38
N MET A 176 -7.08 0.78 -5.57
CA MET A 176 -8.55 0.87 -5.54
C MET A 176 -9.23 -0.48 -5.28
N GLY A 177 -8.66 -1.24 -4.33
CA GLY A 177 -9.21 -2.51 -3.88
C GLY A 177 -8.89 -3.73 -4.74
N GLY A 178 -8.22 -3.54 -5.90
CA GLY A 178 -7.86 -4.67 -6.78
C GLY A 178 -7.46 -4.23 -8.18
N TRP A 179 -6.14 -4.12 -8.45
CA TRP A 179 -5.62 -3.73 -9.75
C TRP A 179 -6.19 -4.58 -10.88
N MET A 180 -6.70 -3.92 -11.93
CA MET A 180 -7.33 -4.54 -13.12
C MET A 180 -8.59 -5.40 -12.85
N LEU A 181 -9.08 -5.46 -11.59
CA LEU A 181 -10.26 -6.23 -11.19
C LEU A 181 -11.39 -5.34 -10.63
N TRP A 182 -11.43 -4.05 -10.99
CA TRP A 182 -12.37 -3.08 -10.41
C TRP A 182 -13.86 -3.43 -10.58
N LYS A 183 -14.26 -4.22 -11.62
CA LYS A 183 -15.64 -4.78 -11.71
C LYS A 183 -15.93 -5.74 -10.55
N GLN A 184 -14.95 -6.56 -10.15
CA GLN A 184 -15.10 -7.47 -9.01
C GLN A 184 -15.07 -6.69 -7.70
N VAL A 185 -14.23 -5.65 -7.59
CA VAL A 185 -14.21 -4.75 -6.42
C VAL A 185 -15.58 -4.12 -6.21
N GLU A 186 -16.21 -3.57 -7.29
CA GLU A 186 -17.55 -2.97 -7.24
C GLU A 186 -18.63 -3.96 -6.79
N LYS A 187 -18.43 -5.27 -7.05
CA LYS A 187 -19.38 -6.33 -6.68
C LYS A 187 -19.15 -6.87 -5.27
N GLU A 188 -17.89 -7.07 -4.87
CA GLU A 188 -17.57 -7.90 -3.70
C GLU A 188 -17.20 -7.09 -2.46
N ILE A 189 -16.53 -5.93 -2.60
CA ILE A 189 -15.92 -5.24 -1.46
C ILE A 189 -16.16 -3.73 -1.41
N ILE A 190 -16.87 -3.16 -2.37
CA ILE A 190 -17.08 -1.71 -2.44
C ILE A 190 -17.85 -1.15 -1.22
N ASP A 191 -18.69 -1.96 -0.61
CA ASP A 191 -19.52 -1.56 0.54
C ASP A 191 -18.87 -1.93 1.90
N LEU A 192 -17.66 -2.53 1.89
CA LEU A 192 -16.98 -2.93 3.12
C LEU A 192 -16.28 -1.73 3.80
N PRO A 193 -16.17 -1.73 5.14
CA PRO A 193 -15.51 -0.65 5.88
C PRO A 193 -13.97 -0.81 5.89
N ILE A 194 -13.37 -1.07 4.74
CA ILE A 194 -11.93 -1.17 4.52
C ILE A 194 -11.43 0.03 3.73
N PHE A 195 -10.14 0.31 3.75
CA PHE A 195 -9.56 1.40 2.98
C PHE A 195 -9.09 0.92 1.61
N PHE A 196 -9.17 1.81 0.61
CA PHE A 196 -8.51 1.66 -0.68
C PHE A 196 -7.47 2.77 -0.85
N ASP A 197 -6.37 2.50 -1.55
CA ASP A 197 -5.49 3.55 -2.01
C ASP A 197 -5.57 3.75 -3.53
N THR A 198 -5.21 4.96 -4.00
CA THR A 198 -5.31 5.33 -5.41
C THR A 198 -4.12 4.91 -6.26
N SER A 199 -3.14 4.22 -5.68
CA SER A 199 -1.88 3.87 -6.34
C SER A 199 -2.11 3.05 -7.61
N ALA A 200 -1.25 3.24 -8.61
CA ALA A 200 -1.25 2.50 -9.87
C ALA A 200 -2.58 2.49 -10.65
N THR A 201 -3.52 3.41 -10.39
CA THR A 201 -4.87 3.34 -11.01
C THR A 201 -5.07 4.31 -12.16
N ARG A 202 -4.50 5.52 -12.10
CA ARG A 202 -4.76 6.62 -13.03
C ARG A 202 -4.78 6.24 -14.51
N ARG A 203 -3.89 5.33 -14.95
CA ARG A 203 -3.73 4.97 -16.37
C ARG A 203 -4.81 4.03 -16.88
N TRP A 204 -5.47 3.26 -16.00
CA TRP A 204 -6.31 2.11 -16.44
C TRP A 204 -7.73 2.12 -15.93
N ILE A 205 -8.00 2.75 -14.77
CA ILE A 205 -9.33 2.67 -14.15
C ILE A 205 -10.41 3.45 -14.92
N GLY A 206 -10.00 4.52 -15.63
CA GLY A 206 -10.90 5.47 -16.25
C GLY A 206 -11.60 6.41 -15.25
N THR A 207 -11.71 7.68 -15.61
CA THR A 207 -12.21 8.72 -14.70
C THR A 207 -13.63 8.44 -14.20
N GLU A 208 -14.54 8.01 -15.08
CA GLU A 208 -15.93 7.74 -14.71
C GLU A 208 -16.05 6.61 -13.68
N ARG A 209 -15.32 5.51 -13.88
CA ARG A 209 -15.32 4.42 -12.91
C ARG A 209 -14.70 4.86 -11.59
N PHE A 210 -13.58 5.55 -11.62
CA PHE A 210 -12.94 6.05 -10.41
C PHE A 210 -13.94 6.91 -9.59
N LEU A 211 -14.58 7.89 -10.22
CA LEU A 211 -15.56 8.76 -9.56
C LEU A 211 -16.77 7.98 -9.01
N ARG A 212 -17.26 7.00 -9.76
CA ARG A 212 -18.35 6.15 -9.29
C ARG A 212 -17.94 5.31 -8.08
N MET A 213 -16.73 4.73 -8.11
CA MET A 213 -16.22 3.91 -7.01
C MET A 213 -16.00 4.72 -5.74
N ILE A 214 -15.35 5.89 -5.81
CA ILE A 214 -15.14 6.72 -4.61
C ILE A 214 -16.45 7.23 -4.03
N LYS A 215 -17.45 7.54 -4.88
CA LYS A 215 -18.79 7.94 -4.44
C LYS A 215 -19.51 6.79 -3.71
N LYS A 216 -19.40 5.57 -4.24
CA LYS A 216 -20.08 4.40 -3.66
C LYS A 216 -19.38 3.90 -2.39
N HIS A 217 -18.03 3.87 -2.39
CA HIS A 217 -17.24 3.40 -1.25
C HIS A 217 -17.23 4.38 -0.07
N GLY A 218 -17.34 5.67 -0.36
CA GLY A 218 -17.16 6.76 0.58
C GLY A 218 -15.74 7.33 0.52
N THR A 219 -15.65 8.64 0.31
CA THR A 219 -14.35 9.33 0.17
C THR A 219 -13.51 9.29 1.44
N GLU A 220 -14.14 9.09 2.60
CA GLU A 220 -13.48 8.95 3.91
C GLU A 220 -12.66 7.65 4.07
N LYS A 221 -12.77 6.70 3.13
CA LYS A 221 -12.01 5.44 3.12
C LYS A 221 -11.05 5.32 1.93
N ILE A 222 -10.84 6.42 1.20
CA ILE A 222 -9.88 6.48 0.11
C ILE A 222 -8.63 7.20 0.58
N LEU A 223 -7.47 6.59 0.34
CA LEU A 223 -6.15 7.13 0.64
C LEU A 223 -5.45 7.52 -0.66
N PHE A 224 -4.84 8.69 -0.72
CA PHE A 224 -3.96 9.01 -1.84
C PHE A 224 -2.71 8.14 -1.77
N GLY A 225 -2.38 7.43 -2.82
CA GLY A 225 -1.18 6.64 -2.99
C GLY A 225 -0.73 6.66 -4.45
N THR A 226 0.56 6.56 -4.70
CA THR A 226 1.10 6.64 -6.07
C THR A 226 1.73 5.35 -6.57
N ASP A 227 2.29 4.53 -5.71
CA ASP A 227 3.15 3.39 -6.07
C ASP A 227 4.52 3.86 -6.63
N SER A 228 5.03 5.01 -6.12
CA SER A 228 6.40 5.45 -6.44
C SER A 228 7.41 4.38 -6.02
N PRO A 229 8.44 4.06 -6.85
CA PRO A 229 8.93 4.79 -8.02
C PRO A 229 8.26 4.42 -9.35
N TRP A 230 7.30 3.48 -9.39
CA TRP A 230 6.71 2.98 -10.65
C TRP A 230 5.76 3.97 -11.30
N PHE A 231 5.27 4.94 -10.53
CA PHE A 231 4.40 6.01 -11.02
C PHE A 231 4.94 7.38 -10.64
N ASN A 232 4.59 8.37 -11.46
CA ASN A 232 5.04 9.74 -11.27
C ASN A 232 4.13 10.45 -10.28
N GLN A 233 4.64 10.72 -9.06
CA GLN A 233 3.93 11.36 -7.97
C GLN A 233 3.26 12.67 -8.38
N LYS A 234 3.98 13.56 -9.11
CA LYS A 234 3.44 14.84 -9.56
C LYS A 234 2.24 14.67 -10.47
N LYS A 235 2.32 13.75 -11.44
CA LYS A 235 1.21 13.49 -12.38
C LYS A 235 -0.01 12.89 -11.67
N ASP A 236 0.17 12.10 -10.63
CA ASP A 236 -0.93 11.50 -9.89
C ASP A 236 -1.59 12.54 -8.96
N VAL A 237 -0.81 13.43 -8.36
CA VAL A 237 -1.33 14.62 -7.63
C VAL A 237 -2.13 15.51 -8.58
N GLU A 238 -1.56 15.91 -9.73
CA GLU A 238 -2.23 16.74 -10.73
C GLU A 238 -3.54 16.11 -11.21
N TRP A 239 -3.52 14.80 -11.50
CA TRP A 239 -4.71 14.09 -11.94
C TRP A 239 -5.84 14.14 -10.90
N LEU A 240 -5.56 13.86 -9.63
CA LEU A 240 -6.58 13.92 -8.58
C LEU A 240 -7.15 15.33 -8.42
N TYR A 241 -6.32 16.38 -8.58
CA TYR A 241 -6.78 17.77 -8.58
C TYR A 241 -7.77 18.07 -9.73
N THR A 242 -7.60 17.45 -10.89
CA THR A 242 -8.49 17.70 -12.05
C THR A 242 -9.85 17.00 -11.93
N LEU A 243 -10.00 16.03 -11.03
CA LEU A 243 -11.25 15.29 -10.90
C LEU A 243 -12.38 16.17 -10.38
N LYS A 244 -13.59 15.92 -10.88
CA LYS A 244 -14.84 16.57 -10.42
C LYS A 244 -15.29 15.99 -9.08
N VAL A 245 -14.51 16.27 -8.04
CA VAL A 245 -14.76 15.88 -6.65
C VAL A 245 -14.70 17.16 -5.82
N SER A 246 -15.52 17.26 -4.77
CA SER A 246 -15.53 18.42 -3.90
C SER A 246 -14.13 18.68 -3.29
N TRP A 247 -13.86 19.92 -2.92
CA TRP A 247 -12.59 20.27 -2.28
C TRP A 247 -12.40 19.55 -0.95
N GLU A 248 -13.49 19.42 -0.20
CA GLU A 248 -13.52 18.67 1.08
C GLU A 248 -13.16 17.19 0.87
N ASP A 249 -13.72 16.53 -0.14
CA ASP A 249 -13.41 15.14 -0.44
C ASP A 249 -11.97 14.96 -0.95
N LYS A 250 -11.46 15.92 -1.74
CA LYS A 250 -10.04 15.92 -2.10
C LYS A 250 -9.14 16.01 -0.87
N GLU A 251 -9.49 16.85 0.09
CA GLU A 251 -8.73 16.99 1.34
C GLU A 251 -8.78 15.71 2.19
N LYS A 252 -9.92 15.02 2.23
CA LYS A 252 -10.03 13.69 2.84
C LYS A 252 -9.06 12.71 2.18
N ILE A 253 -9.14 12.57 0.87
CA ILE A 253 -8.33 11.61 0.10
C ILE A 253 -6.83 11.93 0.21
N PHE A 254 -6.44 13.19 0.03
CA PHE A 254 -5.03 13.58 0.04
C PHE A 254 -4.39 13.54 1.43
N TYR A 255 -5.18 13.78 2.50
CA TYR A 255 -4.58 14.05 3.80
C TYR A 255 -5.35 13.50 5.00
N LYS A 256 -6.62 13.90 5.20
CA LYS A 256 -7.32 13.65 6.47
C LYS A 256 -7.44 12.18 6.80
N ASN A 257 -7.83 11.35 5.83
CA ASN A 257 -8.00 9.91 6.04
C ASN A 257 -6.69 9.22 6.44
N ALA A 258 -5.60 9.52 5.73
CA ALA A 258 -4.29 8.97 6.06
C ALA A 258 -3.77 9.44 7.41
N LYS A 259 -3.94 10.74 7.74
CA LYS A 259 -3.57 11.31 9.04
C LYS A 259 -4.29 10.60 10.19
N GLU A 260 -5.60 10.42 10.06
CA GLU A 260 -6.43 9.77 11.09
C GLU A 260 -6.05 8.28 11.23
N LEU A 261 -5.96 7.55 10.10
CA LEU A 261 -5.61 6.14 10.10
C LEU A 261 -4.24 5.86 10.72
N LEU A 262 -3.25 6.70 10.40
CA LEU A 262 -1.87 6.60 10.91
C LEU A 262 -1.71 7.15 12.33
N LYS A 263 -2.69 7.92 12.83
CA LYS A 263 -2.61 8.63 14.12
C LYS A 263 -1.34 9.48 14.21
N ILE A 264 -1.08 10.31 13.20
CA ILE A 264 0.09 11.22 13.14
C ILE A 264 -0.34 12.69 13.15
N ASN A 265 0.55 13.54 13.65
CA ASN A 265 0.41 14.99 13.58
C ASN A 265 1.41 15.50 12.53
N LEU A 266 0.90 16.10 11.46
CA LEU A 266 1.68 16.73 10.39
C LEU A 266 1.37 18.22 10.33
#